data_ff40b6e517976338597d5daff46b553f
#
_entry.id   ff40b6e517976338597d5daff46b553f
#
_cell.length_a   1.000
_cell.length_b   1.000
_cell.length_c   1.000
_cell.angle_alpha   90.00
_cell.angle_beta   90.00
_cell.angle_gamma   90.00
#
_symmetry.space_group_name_H-M   'P 1'
#
loop_
_entity.id
_entity.type
_entity.pdbx_description
1 polymer ?
#
loop_
_entity_poly.entity_id
_entity_poly.type
_entity_poly.pdbx_seq_one_letter_code
_entity_poly.pdbx_strand_id
1 'polypeptide(L)'
;MLKKCVMCDIINSLINKNLKGTRKMIKRYVTDTHEITATYKKILLSAQNAKVKIEPSNDDGTKLVFFERKKHPYTFFIEDDTLTIKLIKTKWYNLLRVGIDHSKIRLYVPKSMLETISISSNTGSVDISSIVCNGAIDVQINTGNINLEDVSCQTFHSKGNTGCISLNKLTATESIWVKRGTGKVLLNDCSAPEIFVKTNTGSVCGRLSSNMVFIARTNTGKMEIPKTPIGEAIGGRCEIKTNTGNIKFE
;
A
#
# COMPACT_ATOMS: atom_id res chain seq x y z
N MET A 1 -13.20 -29.52 14.90
CA MET A 1 -14.66 -29.54 14.71
C MET A 1 -15.14 -28.10 14.51
N LEU A 2 -15.25 -27.65 13.28
CA LEU A 2 -15.61 -26.27 12.93
C LEU A 2 -17.13 -26.11 13.06
N LYS A 3 -17.57 -25.25 13.98
CA LYS A 3 -18.98 -24.85 14.08
C LYS A 3 -19.32 -23.94 12.89
N LYS A 4 -20.08 -24.46 11.93
CA LYS A 4 -20.73 -23.67 10.88
C LYS A 4 -21.66 -22.65 11.51
N CYS A 5 -21.50 -21.39 11.15
CA CYS A 5 -22.37 -20.31 11.60
C CYS A 5 -23.73 -20.42 10.88
N VAL A 6 -24.74 -20.87 11.58
CA VAL A 6 -26.12 -21.08 11.07
C VAL A 6 -26.75 -19.78 10.52
N MET A 7 -26.28 -18.61 10.96
CA MET A 7 -26.82 -17.32 10.53
C MET A 7 -26.42 -16.95 9.10
N CYS A 8 -25.26 -17.42 8.59
CA CYS A 8 -24.87 -17.21 7.19
C CYS A 8 -25.74 -18.00 6.20
N ASP A 9 -26.22 -19.17 6.60
CA ASP A 9 -27.06 -20.00 5.72
C ASP A 9 -28.50 -19.45 5.61
N ILE A 10 -29.01 -18.78 6.64
CA ILE A 10 -30.35 -18.16 6.67
C ILE A 10 -30.35 -16.89 5.79
N ILE A 11 -29.32 -16.06 5.83
CA ILE A 11 -29.22 -14.85 5.01
C ILE A 11 -29.08 -15.21 3.52
N ASN A 12 -28.32 -16.26 3.20
CA ASN A 12 -28.20 -16.75 1.83
C ASN A 12 -29.49 -17.37 1.29
N SER A 13 -30.32 -17.96 2.14
CA SER A 13 -31.63 -18.53 1.79
C SER A 13 -32.67 -17.44 1.49
N LEU A 14 -32.66 -16.34 2.22
CA LEU A 14 -33.62 -15.22 2.06
C LEU A 14 -33.30 -14.36 0.82
N ILE A 15 -32.03 -14.23 0.44
CA ILE A 15 -31.62 -13.49 -0.77
C ILE A 15 -31.98 -14.25 -2.05
N ASN A 16 -32.05 -15.59 -2.01
CA ASN A 16 -32.32 -16.41 -3.19
C ASN A 16 -33.80 -16.57 -3.53
N LYS A 17 -34.74 -16.15 -2.70
CA LYS A 17 -36.19 -16.36 -2.94
C LYS A 17 -36.92 -15.21 -3.64
N ASN A 18 -36.34 -14.02 -3.80
CA ASN A 18 -37.09 -12.84 -4.27
C ASN A 18 -36.62 -12.21 -5.59
N LEU A 19 -35.90 -12.94 -6.47
CA LEU A 19 -35.49 -12.38 -7.77
C LEU A 19 -35.75 -13.34 -8.95
N LYS A 20 -37.01 -13.55 -9.27
CA LYS A 20 -37.39 -13.92 -10.63
C LYS A 20 -37.67 -12.64 -11.44
N GLY A 21 -36.78 -12.30 -12.37
CA GLY A 21 -37.02 -11.30 -13.38
C GLY A 21 -36.14 -10.06 -13.34
N THR A 22 -34.86 -10.20 -13.65
CA THR A 22 -33.99 -9.31 -14.44
C THR A 22 -32.58 -9.87 -14.38
N ARG A 23 -32.00 -10.22 -15.53
CA ARG A 23 -30.60 -10.63 -15.64
C ARG A 23 -29.67 -9.45 -15.40
N LYS A 24 -29.56 -8.96 -14.17
CA LYS A 24 -28.40 -8.19 -13.73
C LYS A 24 -27.30 -9.19 -13.40
N MET A 25 -26.17 -9.12 -14.11
CA MET A 25 -24.97 -9.86 -13.72
C MET A 25 -24.56 -9.41 -12.30
N ILE A 26 -25.01 -10.11 -11.28
CA ILE A 26 -24.58 -9.91 -9.92
C ILE A 26 -23.11 -10.39 -9.88
N LYS A 27 -22.18 -9.47 -9.81
CA LYS A 27 -20.76 -9.77 -9.55
C LYS A 27 -20.72 -10.55 -8.23
N ARG A 28 -20.37 -11.83 -8.30
CA ARG A 28 -20.30 -12.71 -7.13
C ARG A 28 -18.98 -12.46 -6.38
N TYR A 29 -18.92 -11.40 -5.60
CA TYR A 29 -17.89 -11.22 -4.61
C TYR A 29 -18.30 -11.91 -3.30
N VAL A 30 -17.35 -12.59 -2.70
CA VAL A 30 -17.50 -13.16 -1.36
C VAL A 30 -16.67 -12.26 -0.44
N THR A 31 -17.28 -11.83 0.66
CA THR A 31 -16.56 -11.20 1.77
C THR A 31 -16.22 -12.27 2.77
N ASP A 32 -14.95 -12.45 3.04
CA ASP A 32 -14.43 -13.38 4.03
C ASP A 32 -13.65 -12.61 5.08
N THR A 33 -13.98 -12.83 6.35
CA THR A 33 -13.43 -12.10 7.49
C THR A 33 -12.79 -13.07 8.47
N HIS A 34 -11.55 -12.81 8.82
CA HIS A 34 -10.77 -13.61 9.74
C HIS A 34 -10.26 -12.74 10.89
N GLU A 35 -10.52 -13.18 12.10
CA GLU A 35 -9.89 -12.63 13.30
C GLU A 35 -8.64 -13.45 13.61
N ILE A 36 -7.53 -12.79 13.77
CA ILE A 36 -6.22 -13.41 13.99
C ILE A 36 -5.81 -13.09 15.43
N THR A 37 -5.73 -14.11 16.26
CA THR A 37 -5.36 -14.00 17.67
C THR A 37 -3.87 -14.25 17.94
N ALA A 38 -3.17 -14.82 16.96
CA ALA A 38 -1.75 -15.09 17.07
C ALA A 38 -0.94 -13.79 16.92
N THR A 39 0.11 -13.65 17.68
CA THR A 39 1.03 -12.51 17.63
C THR A 39 1.96 -12.62 16.41
N TYR A 40 2.29 -11.49 15.83
CA TYR A 40 3.27 -11.36 14.75
C TYR A 40 3.86 -9.94 14.80
N LYS A 41 5.02 -9.78 14.18
CA LYS A 41 5.73 -8.50 14.10
C LYS A 41 5.96 -8.06 12.65
N LYS A 42 5.82 -8.99 11.72
CA LYS A 42 6.11 -8.77 10.30
C LYS A 42 4.88 -9.10 9.45
N ILE A 43 4.67 -8.32 8.41
CA ILE A 43 3.61 -8.54 7.42
C ILE A 43 4.28 -8.74 6.06
N LEU A 44 4.00 -9.88 5.43
CA LEU A 44 4.38 -10.18 4.06
C LEU A 44 3.12 -10.40 3.22
N LEU A 45 2.80 -9.44 2.35
CA LEU A 45 1.63 -9.50 1.50
C LEU A 45 2.03 -9.59 0.03
N SER A 46 1.64 -10.67 -0.63
CA SER A 46 1.87 -10.87 -2.06
C SER A 46 0.54 -11.01 -2.80
N ALA A 47 0.23 -10.01 -3.61
CA ALA A 47 -1.00 -9.95 -4.39
C ALA A 47 -0.69 -9.91 -5.89
N GLN A 48 -1.69 -10.17 -6.72
CA GLN A 48 -1.57 -10.04 -8.18
C GLN A 48 -2.35 -8.83 -8.68
N ASN A 49 -3.65 -8.75 -8.38
CA ASN A 49 -4.53 -7.66 -8.77
C ASN A 49 -5.42 -7.30 -7.58
N ALA A 50 -4.90 -6.52 -6.65
CA ALA A 50 -5.63 -6.21 -5.43
C ALA A 50 -5.51 -4.74 -5.01
N LYS A 51 -6.58 -4.25 -4.39
CA LYS A 51 -6.51 -3.06 -3.55
C LYS A 51 -6.21 -3.51 -2.13
N VAL A 52 -5.04 -3.13 -1.64
CA VAL A 52 -4.60 -3.44 -0.28
C VAL A 52 -4.81 -2.22 0.59
N LYS A 53 -5.45 -2.37 1.74
CA LYS A 53 -5.58 -1.33 2.74
C LYS A 53 -5.12 -1.85 4.09
N ILE A 54 -4.22 -1.11 4.74
CA ILE A 54 -3.74 -1.40 6.09
C ILE A 54 -4.08 -0.22 6.99
N GLU A 55 -4.79 -0.49 8.07
CA GLU A 55 -5.29 0.51 9.02
C GLU A 55 -5.13 0.00 10.45
N PRO A 56 -5.07 0.88 11.46
CA PRO A 56 -5.08 0.43 12.84
C PRO A 56 -6.42 -0.22 13.19
N SER A 57 -6.37 -1.23 14.03
CA SER A 57 -7.56 -1.81 14.64
C SER A 57 -8.10 -0.91 15.76
N ASN A 58 -9.39 -0.97 16.00
CA ASN A 58 -10.02 -0.27 17.13
C ASN A 58 -9.87 -1.06 18.45
N ASP A 59 -9.66 -2.38 18.32
CA ASP A 59 -9.56 -3.33 19.42
C ASP A 59 -8.21 -4.05 19.28
N ASP A 60 -7.20 -3.78 19.84
CA ASP A 60 -5.85 -4.38 19.76
C ASP A 60 -5.73 -5.80 19.09
N GLY A 61 -6.77 -6.21 18.38
CA GLY A 61 -6.85 -7.44 17.60
C GLY A 61 -6.43 -7.23 16.13
N THR A 62 -6.13 -8.32 15.43
CA THR A 62 -5.92 -8.30 13.99
C THR A 62 -7.14 -8.83 13.27
N LYS A 63 -7.62 -8.05 12.30
CA LYS A 63 -8.74 -8.45 11.45
C LYS A 63 -8.36 -8.38 9.99
N LEU A 64 -8.47 -9.50 9.28
CA LEU A 64 -8.20 -9.62 7.86
C LEU A 64 -9.51 -9.82 7.10
N VAL A 65 -9.80 -8.96 6.14
CA VAL A 65 -11.02 -9.00 5.34
C VAL A 65 -10.67 -9.11 3.86
N PHE A 66 -11.13 -10.18 3.25
CA PHE A 66 -11.03 -10.40 1.81
C PHE A 66 -12.36 -10.08 1.13
N PHE A 67 -12.29 -9.32 0.04
CA PHE A 67 -13.38 -9.16 -0.91
C PHE A 67 -12.89 -9.74 -2.24
N GLU A 68 -13.21 -10.99 -2.51
CA GLU A 68 -12.63 -11.71 -3.64
C GLU A 68 -13.66 -12.54 -4.42
N ARG A 69 -13.31 -12.94 -5.62
CA ARG A 69 -14.08 -13.94 -6.37
C ARG A 69 -13.79 -15.33 -5.83
N LYS A 70 -14.82 -16.20 -5.76
CA LYS A 70 -14.71 -17.61 -5.36
C LYS A 70 -13.60 -18.42 -6.05
N LYS A 71 -13.05 -17.94 -7.19
CA LYS A 71 -12.09 -18.69 -8.01
C LYS A 71 -10.62 -18.39 -7.75
N HIS A 72 -10.31 -17.36 -6.97
CA HIS A 72 -8.92 -16.96 -6.68
C HIS A 72 -8.79 -16.57 -5.21
N PRO A 73 -8.92 -17.55 -4.29
CA PRO A 73 -8.84 -17.26 -2.88
C PRO A 73 -7.43 -16.87 -2.48
N TYR A 74 -7.33 -15.85 -1.64
CA TYR A 74 -6.13 -15.58 -0.87
C TYR A 74 -6.07 -16.55 0.31
N THR A 75 -4.86 -16.91 0.72
CA THR A 75 -4.58 -17.63 1.97
C THR A 75 -3.68 -16.80 2.85
N PHE A 76 -3.75 -17.05 4.13
CA PHE A 76 -2.85 -16.47 5.11
C PHE A 76 -2.40 -17.53 6.12
N PHE A 77 -1.24 -17.30 6.69
CA PHE A 77 -0.69 -18.11 7.80
C PHE A 77 0.35 -17.27 8.54
N ILE A 78 0.66 -17.69 9.77
CA ILE A 78 1.72 -17.06 10.57
C ILE A 78 2.81 -18.11 10.79
N GLU A 79 4.04 -17.72 10.49
CA GLU A 79 5.24 -18.49 10.67
C GLU A 79 6.39 -17.54 11.00
N ASP A 80 7.22 -17.85 11.97
CA ASP A 80 8.37 -17.04 12.40
C ASP A 80 8.03 -15.55 12.62
N ASP A 81 6.99 -15.28 13.43
CA ASP A 81 6.47 -13.94 13.71
C ASP A 81 6.03 -13.15 12.46
N THR A 82 5.80 -13.83 11.34
CA THR A 82 5.42 -13.22 10.08
C THR A 82 4.01 -13.62 9.66
N LEU A 83 3.11 -12.63 9.56
CA LEU A 83 1.81 -12.81 8.93
C LEU A 83 2.01 -12.76 7.40
N THR A 84 1.93 -13.91 6.76
CA THR A 84 2.02 -14.06 5.31
C THR A 84 0.63 -14.11 4.70
N ILE A 85 0.35 -13.22 3.74
CA ILE A 85 -0.90 -13.18 2.96
C ILE A 85 -0.53 -13.34 1.49
N LYS A 86 -1.02 -14.38 0.84
CA LYS A 86 -0.70 -14.64 -0.58
C LYS A 86 -1.85 -15.25 -1.36
N LEU A 87 -1.85 -15.04 -2.67
CA LEU A 87 -2.78 -15.72 -3.57
C LEU A 87 -2.43 -17.20 -3.68
N ILE A 88 -3.43 -18.07 -3.53
CA ILE A 88 -3.24 -19.51 -3.79
C ILE A 88 -2.97 -19.70 -5.28
N LYS A 89 -1.85 -20.31 -5.61
CA LYS A 89 -1.50 -20.65 -7.00
C LYS A 89 -2.51 -21.66 -7.52
N THR A 90 -3.39 -21.24 -8.41
CA THR A 90 -4.27 -22.13 -9.17
C THR A 90 -3.59 -22.59 -10.46
N LYS A 91 -3.98 -23.76 -10.98
CA LYS A 91 -3.40 -24.31 -12.21
C LYS A 91 -3.47 -23.29 -13.36
N TRP A 92 -2.45 -23.22 -14.20
CA TRP A 92 -2.19 -22.21 -15.24
C TRP A 92 -3.36 -21.91 -16.20
N TYR A 93 -4.23 -22.90 -16.50
CA TYR A 93 -5.38 -22.71 -17.38
C TYR A 93 -6.49 -21.81 -16.78
N ASN A 94 -6.47 -21.55 -15.50
CA ASN A 94 -7.39 -20.61 -14.86
C ASN A 94 -6.90 -19.14 -14.96
N LEU A 95 -5.63 -18.91 -15.30
CA LEU A 95 -5.07 -17.57 -15.49
C LEU A 95 -5.66 -16.86 -16.73
N LEU A 96 -6.00 -17.58 -17.78
CA LEU A 96 -6.58 -17.02 -19.02
C LEU A 96 -8.00 -16.46 -18.84
N ARG A 97 -8.64 -16.72 -17.68
CA ARG A 97 -9.97 -16.20 -17.31
C ARG A 97 -9.94 -15.11 -16.26
N VAL A 98 -8.78 -14.55 -15.94
CA VAL A 98 -8.65 -13.45 -15.00
C VAL A 98 -9.18 -12.17 -15.66
N GLY A 99 -10.48 -11.98 -15.56
CA GLY A 99 -11.09 -10.69 -15.87
C GLY A 99 -10.56 -9.62 -14.88
N ILE A 100 -10.66 -8.35 -15.28
CA ILE A 100 -10.16 -7.13 -14.63
C ILE A 100 -10.81 -6.86 -13.22
N ASP A 101 -11.16 -7.91 -12.48
CA ASP A 101 -11.78 -7.74 -11.17
C ASP A 101 -10.72 -7.66 -10.08
N HIS A 102 -10.61 -6.49 -9.50
CA HIS A 102 -9.70 -6.22 -8.41
C HIS A 102 -10.23 -6.79 -7.10
N SER A 103 -9.55 -7.77 -6.54
CA SER A 103 -9.74 -8.18 -5.14
C SER A 103 -9.42 -7.01 -4.20
N LYS A 104 -10.08 -6.96 -3.05
CA LYS A 104 -9.73 -6.01 -2.00
C LYS A 104 -9.30 -6.78 -0.77
N ILE A 105 -8.19 -6.39 -0.20
CA ILE A 105 -7.64 -6.92 1.04
C ILE A 105 -7.60 -5.78 2.03
N ARG A 106 -8.31 -5.90 3.14
CA ARG A 106 -8.22 -4.96 4.26
C ARG A 106 -7.62 -5.68 5.44
N LEU A 107 -6.57 -5.12 5.97
CA LEU A 107 -5.92 -5.61 7.17
C LEU A 107 -5.97 -4.52 8.24
N TYR A 108 -6.68 -4.82 9.31
CA TYR A 108 -6.69 -4.03 10.52
C TYR A 108 -5.63 -4.62 11.45
N VAL A 109 -4.67 -3.82 11.86
CA VAL A 109 -3.55 -4.25 12.68
C VAL A 109 -3.62 -3.62 14.07
N PRO A 110 -3.17 -4.32 15.11
CA PRO A 110 -3.09 -3.73 16.44
C PRO A 110 -2.13 -2.53 16.40
N LYS A 111 -2.33 -1.60 17.31
CA LYS A 111 -1.42 -0.45 17.50
C LYS A 111 -0.04 -0.87 18.03
N SER A 112 0.16 -2.15 18.30
CA SER A 112 1.42 -2.73 18.72
C SER A 112 2.47 -2.68 17.61
N MET A 113 3.72 -2.71 18.01
CA MET A 113 4.88 -2.45 17.18
C MET A 113 5.10 -3.47 16.06
N LEU A 114 4.77 -3.09 14.83
CA LEU A 114 5.21 -3.82 13.65
C LEU A 114 6.68 -3.51 13.38
N GLU A 115 7.45 -4.55 13.06
CA GLU A 115 8.87 -4.41 12.68
C GLU A 115 9.05 -4.26 11.18
N THR A 116 8.20 -4.93 10.38
CA THR A 116 8.33 -4.87 8.91
C THR A 116 6.99 -5.02 8.23
N ILE A 117 6.76 -4.21 7.21
CA ILE A 117 5.64 -4.36 6.29
C ILE A 117 6.19 -4.49 4.87
N SER A 118 6.02 -5.63 4.24
CA SER A 118 6.42 -5.88 2.86
C SER A 118 5.21 -6.23 2.00
N ILE A 119 4.95 -5.40 0.99
CA ILE A 119 3.81 -5.55 0.08
C ILE A 119 4.31 -5.64 -1.34
N SER A 120 3.94 -6.69 -2.04
CA SER A 120 4.19 -6.85 -3.47
C SER A 120 2.89 -7.08 -4.23
N SER A 121 2.68 -6.34 -5.33
CA SER A 121 1.54 -6.55 -6.21
C SER A 121 1.91 -6.25 -7.66
N ASN A 122 1.30 -6.99 -8.58
CA ASN A 122 1.47 -6.66 -9.99
C ASN A 122 0.59 -5.45 -10.38
N THR A 123 -0.69 -5.47 -10.00
CA THR A 123 -1.62 -4.38 -10.32
C THR A 123 -2.53 -4.09 -9.13
N GLY A 124 -2.90 -2.84 -8.93
CA GLY A 124 -3.83 -2.47 -7.87
C GLY A 124 -3.46 -1.16 -7.18
N SER A 125 -3.78 -1.03 -5.92
CA SER A 125 -3.35 0.08 -5.06
C SER A 125 -2.98 -0.39 -3.67
N VAL A 126 -2.11 0.37 -3.02
CA VAL A 126 -1.80 0.19 -1.60
C VAL A 126 -2.10 1.49 -0.88
N ASP A 127 -2.92 1.38 0.15
CA ASP A 127 -3.30 2.45 1.06
C ASP A 127 -2.88 2.04 2.48
N ILE A 128 -2.00 2.80 3.12
CA ILE A 128 -1.56 2.57 4.50
C ILE A 128 -1.83 3.85 5.28
N SER A 129 -2.54 3.75 6.38
CA SER A 129 -2.89 4.92 7.19
C SER A 129 -2.74 4.69 8.68
N SER A 130 -2.21 5.71 9.37
CA SER A 130 -2.07 5.77 10.83
C SER A 130 -1.34 4.57 11.42
N ILE A 131 -0.22 4.17 10.80
CA ILE A 131 0.59 3.01 11.19
C ILE A 131 1.94 3.46 11.71
N VAL A 132 2.36 2.83 12.82
CA VAL A 132 3.72 2.91 13.34
C VAL A 132 4.43 1.58 13.09
N CYS A 133 5.52 1.63 12.33
CA CYS A 133 6.38 0.49 12.04
C CYS A 133 7.80 0.79 12.51
N ASN A 134 8.35 -0.02 13.41
CA ASN A 134 9.68 0.25 13.98
C ASN A 134 10.85 -0.09 13.04
N GLY A 135 10.59 -0.66 11.90
CA GLY A 135 11.59 -0.98 10.90
C GLY A 135 11.15 -0.55 9.51
N ALA A 136 11.25 -1.43 8.54
CA ALA A 136 11.08 -1.11 7.14
C ALA A 136 9.63 -1.26 6.65
N ILE A 137 9.21 -0.33 5.80
CA ILE A 137 8.02 -0.47 4.97
C ILE A 137 8.45 -0.53 3.50
N ASP A 138 8.30 -1.70 2.88
CA ASP A 138 8.62 -1.95 1.48
C ASP A 138 7.36 -2.15 0.65
N VAL A 139 7.14 -1.31 -0.37
CA VAL A 139 5.97 -1.40 -1.24
C VAL A 139 6.39 -1.50 -2.70
N GLN A 140 6.17 -2.64 -3.32
CA GLN A 140 6.47 -2.89 -4.74
C GLN A 140 5.19 -3.12 -5.52
N ILE A 141 4.83 -2.17 -6.38
CA ILE A 141 3.66 -2.29 -7.27
C ILE A 141 4.10 -1.97 -8.69
N ASN A 142 3.91 -2.95 -9.59
CA ASN A 142 4.26 -2.72 -10.99
C ASN A 142 3.34 -1.66 -11.62
N THR A 143 2.01 -1.78 -11.46
CA THR A 143 1.05 -0.79 -11.96
C THR A 143 -0.01 -0.48 -10.91
N GLY A 144 -0.04 0.79 -10.45
CA GLY A 144 -1.03 1.25 -9.48
C GLY A 144 -0.52 2.33 -8.55
N ASN A 145 -1.41 2.84 -7.75
CA ASN A 145 -1.13 3.96 -6.85
C ASN A 145 -0.73 3.46 -5.46
N ILE A 146 0.08 4.26 -4.79
CA ILE A 146 0.47 4.06 -3.40
C ILE A 146 0.13 5.33 -2.65
N ASN A 147 -0.63 5.20 -1.56
CA ASN A 147 -0.98 6.28 -0.66
C ASN A 147 -0.56 5.90 0.76
N LEU A 148 0.25 6.73 1.36
CA LEU A 148 0.56 6.66 2.79
C LEU A 148 0.04 7.94 3.45
N GLU A 149 -0.60 7.80 4.59
CA GLU A 149 -1.10 8.91 5.38
C GLU A 149 -0.84 8.67 6.87
N ASP A 150 -0.14 9.62 7.51
CA ASP A 150 0.17 9.56 8.93
C ASP A 150 0.88 8.25 9.32
N VAL A 151 2.03 8.00 8.70
CA VAL A 151 2.80 6.77 8.87
C VAL A 151 4.19 7.10 9.41
N SER A 152 4.64 6.30 10.38
CA SER A 152 6.00 6.37 10.92
C SER A 152 6.73 5.05 10.71
N CYS A 153 8.00 5.11 10.28
CA CYS A 153 8.85 3.94 10.07
C CYS A 153 10.33 4.28 10.23
N GLN A 154 11.19 3.28 10.19
CA GLN A 154 12.64 3.48 10.10
C GLN A 154 13.03 3.82 8.65
N THR A 155 12.62 2.98 7.72
CA THR A 155 12.85 3.19 6.29
C THR A 155 11.58 2.97 5.48
N PHE A 156 11.37 3.79 4.47
CA PHE A 156 10.32 3.57 3.48
C PHE A 156 10.93 3.38 2.10
N HIS A 157 10.66 2.22 1.49
CA HIS A 157 11.08 1.93 0.12
C HIS A 157 9.87 1.67 -0.78
N SER A 158 9.84 2.33 -1.92
CA SER A 158 8.84 2.07 -2.94
C SER A 158 9.44 1.95 -4.33
N LYS A 159 9.05 0.88 -5.04
CA LYS A 159 9.46 0.63 -6.42
C LYS A 159 8.28 0.21 -7.29
N GLY A 160 8.25 0.69 -8.53
CA GLY A 160 7.26 0.25 -9.51
C GLY A 160 7.38 0.96 -10.84
N ASN A 161 6.54 0.54 -11.81
CA ASN A 161 6.62 1.09 -13.16
C ASN A 161 5.63 2.24 -13.36
N THR A 162 4.33 2.04 -13.14
CA THR A 162 3.31 3.03 -13.48
C THR A 162 2.36 3.29 -12.31
N GLY A 163 2.05 4.55 -12.08
CA GLY A 163 1.09 5.01 -11.06
C GLY A 163 1.64 6.08 -10.16
N CYS A 164 0.75 6.77 -9.48
CA CYS A 164 1.10 7.88 -8.59
C CYS A 164 1.48 7.36 -7.20
N ILE A 165 2.37 8.10 -6.54
CA ILE A 165 2.69 7.92 -5.13
C ILE A 165 2.31 9.20 -4.40
N SER A 166 1.53 9.07 -3.34
CA SER A 166 1.19 10.15 -2.43
C SER A 166 1.63 9.77 -1.02
N LEU A 167 2.55 10.52 -0.48
CA LEU A 167 3.05 10.38 0.88
C LEU A 167 2.64 11.64 1.63
N ASN A 168 1.74 11.49 2.60
CA ASN A 168 1.26 12.56 3.45
C ASN A 168 1.64 12.24 4.90
N LYS A 169 2.35 13.14 5.56
CA LYS A 169 2.81 12.98 6.94
C LYS A 169 3.55 11.65 7.16
N LEU A 170 4.44 11.31 6.23
CA LEU A 170 5.33 10.16 6.41
C LEU A 170 6.59 10.62 7.13
N THR A 171 6.84 10.02 8.29
CA THR A 171 8.07 10.23 9.07
C THR A 171 8.92 8.98 9.03
N ALA A 172 10.13 9.08 8.47
CA ALA A 172 11.10 8.01 8.51
C ALA A 172 12.34 8.45 9.32
N THR A 173 12.82 7.59 10.20
CA THR A 173 13.99 7.93 11.04
C THR A 173 15.31 7.82 10.30
N GLU A 174 15.35 7.10 9.15
CA GLU A 174 16.54 6.94 8.32
C GLU A 174 16.31 7.46 6.90
N SER A 175 15.39 6.86 6.14
CA SER A 175 15.27 7.22 4.73
C SER A 175 13.89 7.01 4.12
N ILE A 176 13.59 7.83 3.10
CA ILE A 176 12.48 7.66 2.16
C ILE A 176 13.07 7.46 0.77
N TRP A 177 12.86 6.29 0.19
CA TRP A 177 13.37 5.94 -1.12
C TRP A 177 12.24 5.57 -2.09
N VAL A 178 12.10 6.32 -3.18
CA VAL A 178 11.03 6.16 -4.17
C VAL A 178 11.63 6.03 -5.56
N LYS A 179 11.27 4.96 -6.28
CA LYS A 179 11.61 4.78 -7.69
C LYS A 179 10.38 4.44 -8.52
N ARG A 180 10.08 5.27 -9.52
CA ARG A 180 8.95 5.10 -10.43
C ARG A 180 9.38 5.21 -11.90
N GLY A 181 8.79 4.41 -12.77
CA GLY A 181 8.93 4.60 -14.22
C GLY A 181 8.07 5.79 -14.66
N THR A 182 6.76 5.71 -14.48
CA THR A 182 5.82 6.77 -14.89
C THR A 182 4.81 7.05 -13.79
N GLY A 183 4.63 8.33 -13.44
CA GLY A 183 3.64 8.78 -12.45
C GLY A 183 4.14 9.95 -11.62
N LYS A 184 3.18 10.67 -11.04
CA LYS A 184 3.44 11.77 -10.12
C LYS A 184 3.86 11.24 -8.75
N VAL A 185 4.86 11.88 -8.15
CA VAL A 185 5.23 11.65 -6.75
C VAL A 185 4.93 12.91 -5.95
N LEU A 186 4.13 12.77 -4.91
CA LEU A 186 3.73 13.83 -4.01
C LEU A 186 4.25 13.52 -2.60
N LEU A 187 4.99 14.45 -2.01
CA LEU A 187 5.48 14.38 -0.64
C LEU A 187 4.95 15.60 0.13
N ASN A 188 3.97 15.39 0.99
CA ASN A 188 3.41 16.44 1.83
C ASN A 188 3.73 16.18 3.30
N ASP A 189 4.33 17.16 3.94
CA ASP A 189 4.70 17.11 5.35
C ASP A 189 5.50 15.84 5.72
N CYS A 190 6.38 15.42 4.78
CA CYS A 190 7.26 14.27 5.00
C CYS A 190 8.55 14.68 5.68
N SER A 191 9.12 13.79 6.49
CA SER A 191 10.38 13.97 7.20
C SER A 191 11.24 12.72 7.15
N ALA A 192 12.51 12.88 6.79
CA ALA A 192 13.56 11.86 6.91
C ALA A 192 14.94 12.52 6.78
N PRO A 193 16.01 11.96 7.37
CA PRO A 193 17.38 12.42 7.12
C PRO A 193 17.78 12.32 5.63
N GLU A 194 17.33 11.28 4.95
CA GLU A 194 17.58 11.08 3.51
C GLU A 194 16.29 10.82 2.75
N ILE A 195 16.06 11.64 1.72
CA ILE A 195 14.94 11.46 0.79
C ILE A 195 15.52 11.31 -0.62
N PHE A 196 15.21 10.18 -1.26
CA PHE A 196 15.59 9.92 -2.64
C PHE A 196 14.36 9.62 -3.49
N VAL A 197 14.17 10.42 -4.56
CA VAL A 197 13.07 10.23 -5.50
C VAL A 197 13.62 10.16 -6.91
N LYS A 198 13.34 9.06 -7.60
CA LYS A 198 13.66 8.92 -9.03
C LYS A 198 12.40 8.53 -9.82
N THR A 199 12.09 9.32 -10.84
CA THR A 199 11.06 8.96 -11.82
C THR A 199 11.62 9.13 -13.23
N ASN A 200 11.10 8.38 -14.19
CA ASN A 200 11.46 8.58 -15.59
C ASN A 200 10.54 9.63 -16.22
N THR A 201 9.22 9.46 -16.06
CA THR A 201 8.22 10.41 -16.56
C THR A 201 7.21 10.73 -15.47
N GLY A 202 7.24 11.97 -14.99
CA GLY A 202 6.30 12.41 -13.95
C GLY A 202 6.87 13.55 -13.12
N SER A 203 5.97 14.37 -12.61
CA SER A 203 6.34 15.47 -11.72
C SER A 203 6.56 14.98 -10.31
N VAL A 204 7.51 15.60 -9.63
CA VAL A 204 7.76 15.40 -8.21
C VAL A 204 7.48 16.73 -7.51
N CYS A 205 6.57 16.73 -6.55
CA CYS A 205 6.19 17.95 -5.87
C CYS A 205 5.80 17.71 -4.42
N GLY A 206 5.77 18.79 -3.65
CA GLY A 206 5.31 18.74 -2.27
C GLY A 206 5.89 19.81 -1.38
N ARG A 207 5.79 19.54 -0.08
CA ARG A 207 6.39 20.32 0.99
C ARG A 207 6.96 19.35 2.02
N LEU A 208 8.18 19.60 2.46
CA LEU A 208 8.82 18.80 3.53
C LEU A 208 8.66 19.51 4.86
N SER A 209 8.60 18.74 5.95
CA SER A 209 8.40 19.29 7.30
C SER A 209 9.68 19.80 7.94
N SER A 210 10.83 19.62 7.30
CA SER A 210 12.13 20.10 7.77
C SER A 210 12.93 20.79 6.67
N ASN A 211 13.83 21.68 7.04
CA ASN A 211 14.77 22.30 6.12
C ASN A 211 15.73 21.23 5.55
N MET A 212 15.77 21.11 4.23
CA MET A 212 16.56 20.09 3.53
C MET A 212 17.54 20.72 2.56
N VAL A 213 18.66 20.04 2.33
CA VAL A 213 19.51 20.32 1.17
C VAL A 213 18.92 19.63 -0.04
N PHE A 214 18.44 20.41 -1.00
CA PHE A 214 17.89 19.87 -2.24
C PHE A 214 18.97 19.66 -3.31
N ILE A 215 18.98 18.45 -3.89
CA ILE A 215 19.77 18.10 -5.07
C ILE A 215 18.79 17.62 -6.13
N ALA A 216 18.38 18.51 -7.01
CA ALA A 216 17.32 18.21 -7.96
C ALA A 216 17.82 18.30 -9.40
N ARG A 217 17.34 17.39 -10.26
CA ARG A 217 17.63 17.37 -11.69
C ARG A 217 16.43 16.93 -12.51
N THR A 218 16.09 17.69 -13.53
CA THR A 218 15.16 17.28 -14.59
C THR A 218 15.82 17.53 -15.95
N ASN A 219 15.62 16.63 -16.93
CA ASN A 219 16.11 16.85 -18.28
C ASN A 219 15.10 17.71 -19.08
N THR A 220 13.79 17.48 -18.86
CA THR A 220 12.73 18.25 -19.52
C THR A 220 11.65 18.59 -18.48
N GLY A 221 11.55 19.87 -18.14
CA GLY A 221 10.59 20.38 -17.15
C GLY A 221 11.12 21.60 -16.41
N LYS A 222 10.27 22.20 -15.60
CA LYS A 222 10.62 23.33 -14.73
C LYS A 222 11.06 22.81 -13.36
N MET A 223 11.95 23.53 -12.73
CA MET A 223 12.45 23.22 -11.39
C MET A 223 12.26 24.45 -10.50
N GLU A 224 11.45 24.27 -9.45
CA GLU A 224 11.17 25.25 -8.42
C GLU A 224 11.42 24.54 -7.07
N ILE A 225 12.53 24.88 -6.43
CA ILE A 225 12.94 24.29 -5.14
C ILE A 225 13.32 25.39 -4.17
N PRO A 226 13.12 25.20 -2.85
CA PRO A 226 13.58 26.14 -1.86
C PRO A 226 15.10 26.35 -1.93
N LYS A 227 15.52 27.54 -1.60
CA LYS A 227 16.97 27.80 -1.41
C LYS A 227 17.45 27.08 -0.15
N THR A 228 18.65 26.55 -0.21
CA THR A 228 19.27 25.97 1.00
C THR A 228 19.39 27.04 2.06
N PRO A 229 18.82 26.84 3.26
CA PRO A 229 18.91 27.83 4.34
C PRO A 229 20.36 27.99 4.79
N ILE A 230 20.77 29.23 4.99
CA ILE A 230 22.10 29.57 5.48
C ILE A 230 21.98 29.89 6.97
N GLY A 231 22.74 29.18 7.81
CA GLY A 231 22.76 29.41 9.25
C GLY A 231 21.63 28.76 10.04
N GLU A 232 20.77 27.98 9.42
CA GLU A 232 19.74 27.19 10.08
C GLU A 232 20.12 25.72 10.19
N ALA A 233 19.48 25.00 11.12
CA ALA A 233 19.65 23.56 11.22
C ALA A 233 19.11 22.86 9.96
N ILE A 234 19.93 22.02 9.35
CA ILE A 234 19.57 21.21 8.18
C ILE A 234 19.05 19.86 8.69
N GLY A 235 17.79 19.55 8.36
CA GLY A 235 17.14 18.30 8.75
C GLY A 235 17.53 17.09 7.89
N GLY A 236 18.24 17.31 6.78
CA GLY A 236 18.68 16.22 5.92
C GLY A 236 18.92 16.61 4.46
N ARG A 237 18.98 15.57 3.58
CA ARG A 237 19.23 15.71 2.15
C ARG A 237 18.04 15.16 1.34
N CYS A 238 17.59 15.92 0.36
CA CYS A 238 16.56 15.51 -0.59
C CYS A 238 17.12 15.46 -2.02
N GLU A 239 17.29 14.28 -2.57
CA GLU A 239 17.78 14.07 -3.94
C GLU A 239 16.62 13.65 -4.85
N ILE A 240 16.38 14.44 -5.92
CA ILE A 240 15.26 14.23 -6.84
C ILE A 240 15.79 14.19 -8.27
N LYS A 241 15.45 13.11 -8.97
CA LYS A 241 15.79 12.94 -10.39
C LYS A 241 14.54 12.58 -11.21
N THR A 242 14.26 13.34 -12.25
CA THR A 242 13.28 12.98 -13.28
C THR A 242 13.86 13.20 -14.67
N ASN A 243 13.46 12.40 -15.66
CA ASN A 243 13.83 12.70 -17.03
C ASN A 243 12.86 13.70 -17.64
N THR A 244 11.56 13.47 -17.47
CA THR A 244 10.51 14.35 -18.00
C THR A 244 9.48 14.63 -16.91
N GLY A 245 9.39 15.89 -16.50
CA GLY A 245 8.44 16.33 -15.48
C GLY A 245 8.98 17.51 -14.66
N ASN A 246 8.09 18.21 -14.01
CA ASN A 246 8.43 19.32 -13.15
C ASN A 246 8.83 18.84 -11.75
N ILE A 247 9.74 19.58 -11.14
CA ILE A 247 10.09 19.42 -9.72
C ILE A 247 9.65 20.71 -9.02
N LYS A 248 8.74 20.58 -8.05
CA LYS A 248 8.23 21.74 -7.32
C LYS A 248 8.11 21.44 -5.83
N PHE A 249 8.86 22.18 -5.01
CA PHE A 249 8.78 22.14 -3.55
C PHE A 249 8.64 23.55 -2.98
N GLU A 250 7.91 23.63 -1.87
CA GLU A 250 7.63 24.87 -1.11
C GLU A 250 8.18 24.75 0.29
#